data_db2fb80180298d82faa663b0cbaed0c2
#
_entry.id   db2fb80180298d82faa663b0cbaed0c2
#
_cell.length_a   1.000
_cell.length_b   1.000
_cell.length_c   1.000
_cell.angle_alpha   90.00
_cell.angle_beta   90.00
_cell.angle_gamma   90.00
#
_symmetry.space_group_name_H-M   'P 1'
#
loop_
_entity.id
_entity.type
_entity.pdbx_description
1 polymer ?
#
loop_
_entity_poly.entity_id
_entity_poly.type
_entity_poly.pdbx_seq_one_letter_code
_entity_poly.pdbx_strand_id
1 'polypeptide(L)'
;MPEVSDVLDSEHESVESVSSTMEDLRAFLKENRYDSMLPFLDAYISITDGVMDWREKDRFNSPDELSKLDARFAELYFNSVEGYIQHGEKKRPWKTYFDYVEREDSKPVLELLLGINAHINADLTQALSEQKYKSKSDFNKVNKILGRSLYPVMYNTAVQRRDVEMLGYALFFPCSLIGLRKIKSWR
;
A
#
# COMPACT_ATOMS: atom_id res chain seq x y z
N MET A 1 -2.03 20.48 16.71
CA MET A 1 -1.70 19.70 15.49
C MET A 1 -2.82 18.69 15.36
N PRO A 2 -3.31 18.40 14.16
CA PRO A 2 -4.29 17.36 13.99
C PRO A 2 -3.71 16.03 14.48
N GLU A 3 -4.52 15.20 15.11
CA GLU A 3 -4.14 13.84 15.46
C GLU A 3 -4.28 12.94 14.22
N VAL A 4 -3.57 11.83 14.17
CA VAL A 4 -3.68 10.92 13.01
C VAL A 4 -5.08 10.32 12.91
N SER A 5 -5.80 10.18 14.02
CA SER A 5 -7.21 9.79 14.03
C SER A 5 -8.10 10.77 13.26
N ASP A 6 -7.85 12.08 13.35
CA ASP A 6 -8.64 13.09 12.60
C ASP A 6 -8.53 12.88 11.08
N VAL A 7 -7.41 12.30 10.64
CA VAL A 7 -7.14 11.98 9.23
C VAL A 7 -7.75 10.65 8.82
N LEU A 8 -7.76 9.66 9.73
CA LEU A 8 -8.13 8.27 9.43
C LEU A 8 -9.58 7.92 9.82
N ASP A 9 -10.30 8.79 10.57
CA ASP A 9 -11.66 8.55 11.10
C ASP A 9 -12.76 8.79 10.04
N SER A 10 -12.50 8.42 8.79
CA SER A 10 -13.49 8.48 7.72
C SER A 10 -14.03 7.10 7.40
N GLU A 11 -15.36 6.99 7.19
CA GLU A 11 -15.94 5.75 6.66
C GLU A 11 -15.44 5.50 5.24
N HIS A 12 -14.75 4.39 5.04
CA HIS A 12 -14.21 3.98 3.74
C HIS A 12 -15.19 3.04 3.06
N GLU A 13 -16.05 3.57 2.19
CA GLU A 13 -17.02 2.78 1.43
C GLU A 13 -16.61 2.58 -0.04
N SER A 14 -15.65 3.35 -0.52
CA SER A 14 -15.24 3.35 -1.93
C SER A 14 -13.74 3.54 -2.12
N VAL A 15 -13.25 3.20 -3.31
CA VAL A 15 -11.84 3.41 -3.69
C VAL A 15 -11.48 4.90 -3.67
N GLU A 16 -12.44 5.77 -3.98
CA GLU A 16 -12.26 7.22 -3.99
C GLU A 16 -12.05 7.76 -2.57
N SER A 17 -12.86 7.30 -1.58
CA SER A 17 -12.67 7.70 -0.17
C SER A 17 -11.35 7.18 0.37
N VAL A 18 -10.96 5.96 0.03
CA VAL A 18 -9.65 5.39 0.37
C VAL A 18 -8.51 6.25 -0.19
N SER A 19 -8.57 6.62 -1.48
CA SER A 19 -7.57 7.46 -2.13
C SER A 19 -7.42 8.83 -1.44
N SER A 20 -8.55 9.48 -1.12
CA SER A 20 -8.53 10.75 -0.40
C SER A 20 -7.84 10.62 0.97
N THR A 21 -8.22 9.62 1.76
CA THR A 21 -7.61 9.39 3.08
C THR A 21 -6.11 9.08 2.98
N MET A 22 -5.68 8.36 1.96
CA MET A 22 -4.25 8.11 1.74
C MET A 22 -3.46 9.39 1.46
N GLU A 23 -4.01 10.33 0.68
CA GLU A 23 -3.35 11.62 0.41
C GLU A 23 -3.29 12.49 1.67
N ASP A 24 -4.35 12.50 2.48
CA ASP A 24 -4.36 13.20 3.77
C ASP A 24 -3.35 12.58 4.75
N LEU A 25 -3.29 11.24 4.82
CA LEU A 25 -2.27 10.52 5.59
C LEU A 25 -0.86 10.84 5.10
N ARG A 26 -0.66 10.91 3.77
CA ARG A 26 0.63 11.28 3.18
C ARG A 26 1.09 12.67 3.60
N ALA A 27 0.18 13.64 3.60
CA ALA A 27 0.45 15.00 4.08
C ALA A 27 0.81 14.97 5.58
N PHE A 28 0.02 14.30 6.40
CA PHE A 28 0.26 14.14 7.83
C PHE A 28 1.64 13.51 8.12
N LEU A 29 2.00 12.42 7.43
CA LEU A 29 3.29 11.75 7.64
C LEU A 29 4.47 12.66 7.31
N LYS A 30 4.38 13.46 6.23
CA LYS A 30 5.40 14.46 5.86
C LYS A 30 5.55 15.55 6.89
N GLU A 31 4.45 16.13 7.35
CA GLU A 31 4.44 17.21 8.33
C GLU A 31 5.00 16.79 9.69
N ASN A 32 4.76 15.52 10.07
CA ASN A 32 5.18 14.94 11.34
C ASN A 32 6.50 14.14 11.26
N ARG A 33 7.22 14.20 10.14
CA ARG A 33 8.53 13.57 9.92
C ARG A 33 8.54 12.04 9.99
N TYR A 34 7.44 11.42 9.60
CA TYR A 34 7.36 9.96 9.39
C TYR A 34 7.79 9.57 7.96
N ASP A 35 8.85 10.21 7.45
CA ASP A 35 9.28 10.07 6.05
C ASP A 35 9.58 8.61 5.65
N SER A 36 10.06 7.79 6.58
CA SER A 36 10.34 6.37 6.32
C SER A 36 9.07 5.53 6.05
N MET A 37 7.88 6.06 6.32
CA MET A 37 6.62 5.40 5.99
C MET A 37 6.12 5.73 4.58
N LEU A 38 6.64 6.79 3.96
CA LEU A 38 6.19 7.27 2.65
C LEU A 38 6.43 6.29 1.49
N PRO A 39 7.56 5.55 1.41
CA PRO A 39 7.79 4.66 0.26
C PRO A 39 6.71 3.61 0.06
N PHE A 40 6.18 3.05 1.14
CA PHE A 40 5.06 2.11 1.04
C PHE A 40 3.75 2.83 0.70
N LEU A 41 3.43 3.95 1.37
CA LEU A 41 2.20 4.69 1.12
C LEU A 41 2.14 5.25 -0.30
N ASP A 42 3.23 5.81 -0.84
CA ASP A 42 3.31 6.28 -2.22
C ASP A 42 3.07 5.15 -3.24
N ALA A 43 3.54 3.94 -2.94
CA ALA A 43 3.27 2.77 -3.76
C ALA A 43 1.78 2.38 -3.70
N TYR A 44 1.19 2.42 -2.51
CA TYR A 44 -0.22 2.08 -2.33
C TYR A 44 -1.12 3.09 -3.06
N ILE A 45 -0.89 4.39 -2.91
CA ILE A 45 -1.59 5.46 -3.66
C ILE A 45 -1.51 5.20 -5.17
N SER A 46 -0.31 4.97 -5.70
CA SER A 46 -0.14 4.72 -7.14
C SER A 46 -0.90 3.48 -7.66
N ILE A 47 -1.05 2.46 -6.82
CA ILE A 47 -1.84 1.26 -7.18
C ILE A 47 -3.33 1.59 -7.14
N THR A 48 -3.80 2.29 -6.12
CA THR A 48 -5.19 2.72 -5.95
C THR A 48 -5.63 3.65 -7.08
N ASP A 49 -4.79 4.60 -7.50
CA ASP A 49 -5.02 5.44 -8.67
C ASP A 49 -5.19 4.59 -9.95
N GLY A 50 -4.36 3.58 -10.10
CA GLY A 50 -4.48 2.63 -11.20
C GLY A 50 -5.78 1.82 -11.17
N VAL A 51 -6.28 1.49 -9.99
CA VAL A 51 -7.59 0.81 -9.81
C VAL A 51 -8.71 1.76 -10.19
N MET A 52 -8.67 3.03 -9.76
CA MET A 52 -9.66 4.05 -10.13
C MET A 52 -9.68 4.27 -11.64
N ASP A 53 -8.54 4.47 -12.29
CA ASP A 53 -8.43 4.62 -13.74
C ASP A 53 -9.06 3.43 -14.51
N TRP A 54 -8.84 2.21 -14.03
CA TRP A 54 -9.42 1.03 -14.66
C TRP A 54 -10.92 0.88 -14.37
N ARG A 55 -11.40 1.34 -13.22
CA ARG A 55 -12.82 1.38 -12.88
C ARG A 55 -13.57 2.38 -13.76
N GLU A 56 -13.05 3.59 -13.92
CA GLU A 56 -13.61 4.62 -14.81
C GLU A 56 -13.71 4.14 -16.28
N LYS A 57 -12.81 3.25 -16.69
CA LYS A 57 -12.79 2.63 -18.04
C LYS A 57 -13.59 1.34 -18.14
N ASP A 58 -14.45 1.04 -17.18
CA ASP A 58 -15.30 -0.18 -17.14
C ASP A 58 -14.52 -1.49 -17.35
N ARG A 59 -13.30 -1.57 -16.81
CA ARG A 59 -12.44 -2.74 -17.01
C ARG A 59 -12.64 -3.85 -16.00
N PHE A 60 -13.37 -3.63 -14.90
CA PHE A 60 -13.68 -4.64 -13.91
C PHE A 60 -15.04 -5.29 -14.15
N ASN A 61 -15.14 -6.58 -13.78
CA ASN A 61 -16.39 -7.34 -13.92
C ASN A 61 -17.32 -7.13 -12.72
N SER A 62 -16.74 -6.89 -11.56
CA SER A 62 -17.45 -6.71 -10.28
C SER A 62 -16.87 -5.50 -9.52
N PRO A 63 -17.02 -4.27 -10.07
CA PRO A 63 -16.36 -3.08 -9.52
C PRO A 63 -16.80 -2.76 -8.08
N ASP A 64 -18.07 -3.02 -7.72
CA ASP A 64 -18.58 -2.76 -6.37
C ASP A 64 -18.03 -3.75 -5.34
N GLU A 65 -17.89 -5.04 -5.69
CA GLU A 65 -17.24 -6.02 -4.82
C GLU A 65 -15.75 -5.69 -4.64
N LEU A 66 -15.10 -5.22 -5.70
CA LEU A 66 -13.71 -4.79 -5.64
C LEU A 66 -13.54 -3.56 -4.74
N SER A 67 -14.44 -2.58 -4.83
CA SER A 67 -14.42 -1.39 -3.96
C SER A 67 -14.56 -1.75 -2.48
N LYS A 68 -15.47 -2.66 -2.13
CA LYS A 68 -15.63 -3.14 -0.76
C LYS A 68 -14.39 -3.89 -0.25
N LEU A 69 -13.77 -4.68 -1.12
CA LEU A 69 -12.51 -5.35 -0.79
C LEU A 69 -11.41 -4.34 -0.52
N ASP A 70 -11.26 -3.35 -1.41
CA ASP A 70 -10.23 -2.32 -1.31
C ASP A 70 -10.41 -1.46 -0.07
N ALA A 71 -11.65 -1.03 0.21
CA ALA A 71 -11.97 -0.27 1.42
C ALA A 71 -11.58 -1.03 2.70
N ARG A 72 -11.97 -2.31 2.79
CA ARG A 72 -11.61 -3.15 3.95
C ARG A 72 -10.11 -3.40 4.05
N PHE A 73 -9.45 -3.56 2.91
CA PHE A 73 -8.01 -3.77 2.83
C PHE A 73 -7.24 -2.53 3.30
N ALA A 74 -7.69 -1.33 2.91
CA ALA A 74 -7.12 -0.07 3.35
C ALA A 74 -7.34 0.19 4.85
N GLU A 75 -8.53 -0.09 5.36
CA GLU A 75 -8.88 0.08 6.78
C GLU A 75 -7.94 -0.71 7.70
N LEU A 76 -7.54 -1.93 7.33
CA LEU A 76 -6.60 -2.73 8.11
C LEU A 76 -5.22 -2.06 8.21
N TYR A 77 -4.77 -1.42 7.14
CA TYR A 77 -3.54 -0.63 7.13
C TYR A 77 -3.70 0.63 7.99
N PHE A 78 -4.78 1.39 7.81
CA PHE A 78 -5.03 2.62 8.56
C PHE A 78 -5.08 2.38 10.06
N ASN A 79 -5.79 1.35 10.51
CA ASN A 79 -5.83 0.94 11.91
C ASN A 79 -4.44 0.59 12.46
N SER A 80 -3.59 -0.03 11.64
CA SER A 80 -2.22 -0.37 12.04
C SER A 80 -1.35 0.88 12.17
N VAL A 81 -1.49 1.85 11.28
CA VAL A 81 -0.79 3.14 11.32
C VAL A 81 -1.25 3.97 12.50
N GLU A 82 -2.56 4.06 12.72
CA GLU A 82 -3.13 4.78 13.86
C GLU A 82 -2.62 4.23 15.20
N GLY A 83 -2.73 2.91 15.39
CA GLY A 83 -2.25 2.25 16.61
C GLY A 83 -0.76 2.49 16.84
N TYR A 84 0.04 2.50 15.75
CA TYR A 84 1.46 2.78 15.84
C TYR A 84 1.73 4.25 16.22
N ILE A 85 1.14 5.21 15.54
CA ILE A 85 1.42 6.64 15.74
C ILE A 85 0.88 7.14 17.08
N GLN A 86 -0.35 6.77 17.45
CA GLN A 86 -0.97 7.25 18.70
C GLN A 86 -0.52 6.50 19.94
N HIS A 87 -0.30 5.19 19.83
CA HIS A 87 -0.13 4.34 21.00
C HIS A 87 1.22 3.59 21.02
N GLY A 88 2.07 3.77 20.00
CA GLY A 88 3.32 3.03 19.86
C GLY A 88 3.10 1.52 19.63
N GLU A 89 1.90 1.14 19.16
CA GLU A 89 1.56 -0.27 18.98
C GLU A 89 2.29 -0.86 17.77
N LYS A 90 3.01 -1.95 18.00
CA LYS A 90 3.70 -2.71 16.96
C LYS A 90 3.18 -4.13 16.93
N LYS A 91 1.94 -4.29 16.50
CA LYS A 91 1.29 -5.61 16.39
C LYS A 91 1.69 -6.34 15.10
N ARG A 92 1.69 -7.67 15.12
CA ARG A 92 1.78 -8.44 13.88
C ARG A 92 0.52 -8.18 13.04
N PRO A 93 0.66 -8.09 11.71
CA PRO A 93 1.85 -8.39 10.89
C PRO A 93 2.83 -7.21 10.72
N TRP A 94 2.46 -5.99 11.10
CA TRP A 94 3.16 -4.75 10.84
C TRP A 94 4.38 -4.51 11.75
N LYS A 95 4.55 -5.31 12.81
CA LYS A 95 5.66 -5.13 13.78
C LYS A 95 7.03 -4.97 13.11
N THR A 96 7.37 -5.87 12.17
CA THR A 96 8.69 -5.84 11.52
C THR A 96 8.88 -4.58 10.68
N TYR A 97 7.80 -4.10 10.04
CA TYR A 97 7.82 -2.84 9.29
C TYR A 97 8.07 -1.65 10.23
N PHE A 98 7.27 -1.50 11.29
CA PHE A 98 7.41 -0.39 12.24
C PHE A 98 8.74 -0.40 12.98
N ASP A 99 9.26 -1.57 13.38
CA ASP A 99 10.59 -1.68 13.97
C ASP A 99 11.70 -1.25 12.99
N TYR A 100 11.48 -1.42 11.69
CA TYR A 100 12.46 -1.05 10.68
C TYR A 100 12.43 0.44 10.34
N VAL A 101 11.25 1.04 10.19
CA VAL A 101 11.12 2.46 9.79
C VAL A 101 11.59 3.43 10.89
N GLU A 102 11.71 2.97 12.13
CA GLU A 102 12.29 3.76 13.24
C GLU A 102 13.81 3.83 13.21
N ARG A 103 14.47 3.03 12.40
CA ARG A 103 15.93 3.00 12.35
C ARG A 103 16.47 4.22 11.61
N GLU A 104 17.52 4.83 12.15
CA GLU A 104 18.21 5.95 11.49
C GLU A 104 18.86 5.55 10.15
N ASP A 105 19.23 4.27 10.01
CA ASP A 105 19.84 3.71 8.81
C ASP A 105 18.84 3.00 7.89
N SER A 106 17.53 3.22 8.08
CA SER A 106 16.50 2.60 7.24
C SER A 106 16.66 3.00 5.76
N LYS A 107 16.37 2.03 4.88
CA LYS A 107 16.51 2.19 3.43
C LYS A 107 15.15 2.17 2.74
N PRO A 108 14.86 3.12 1.85
CA PRO A 108 13.55 3.22 1.18
C PRO A 108 13.10 1.93 0.50
N VAL A 109 14.02 1.17 -0.07
CA VAL A 109 13.69 -0.13 -0.70
C VAL A 109 13.16 -1.14 0.30
N LEU A 110 13.72 -1.20 1.52
CA LEU A 110 13.26 -2.12 2.55
C LEU A 110 12.02 -1.59 3.27
N GLU A 111 11.87 -0.28 3.44
CA GLU A 111 10.64 0.38 3.90
C GLU A 111 9.47 -0.01 2.99
N LEU A 112 9.64 0.09 1.68
CA LEU A 112 8.66 -0.34 0.69
C LEU A 112 8.37 -1.85 0.77
N LEU A 113 9.40 -2.69 0.73
CA LEU A 113 9.24 -4.15 0.66
C LEU A 113 8.63 -4.75 1.93
N LEU A 114 8.99 -4.25 3.11
CA LEU A 114 8.43 -4.69 4.38
C LEU A 114 6.96 -4.28 4.51
N GLY A 115 6.59 -3.06 4.07
CA GLY A 115 5.21 -2.62 4.00
C GLY A 115 4.38 -3.49 3.05
N ILE A 116 4.86 -3.71 1.82
CA ILE A 116 4.20 -4.61 0.86
C ILE A 116 4.04 -6.02 1.46
N ASN A 117 5.07 -6.53 2.14
CA ASN A 117 5.01 -7.87 2.73
C ASN A 117 3.94 -7.97 3.83
N ALA A 118 3.87 -6.99 4.73
CA ALA A 118 2.84 -6.96 5.78
C ALA A 118 1.44 -6.87 5.18
N HIS A 119 1.23 -5.91 4.29
CA HIS A 119 -0.05 -5.63 3.68
C HIS A 119 -0.58 -6.80 2.82
N ILE A 120 0.22 -7.31 1.89
CA ILE A 120 -0.23 -8.39 0.99
C ILE A 120 -0.37 -9.74 1.71
N ASN A 121 0.51 -10.09 2.63
CA ASN A 121 0.45 -11.43 3.24
C ASN A 121 -0.55 -11.53 4.41
N ALA A 122 -0.94 -10.43 5.02
CA ALA A 122 -1.87 -10.46 6.13
C ALA A 122 -3.15 -9.67 5.87
N ASP A 123 -3.06 -8.35 5.62
CA ASP A 123 -4.26 -7.53 5.48
C ASP A 123 -5.11 -7.99 4.28
N LEU A 124 -4.47 -8.24 3.11
CA LEU A 124 -5.20 -8.77 1.95
C LEU A 124 -5.84 -10.12 2.23
N THR A 125 -5.13 -11.01 2.94
CA THR A 125 -5.67 -12.33 3.31
C THR A 125 -6.89 -12.19 4.21
N GLN A 126 -6.84 -11.30 5.18
CA GLN A 126 -7.95 -11.01 6.08
C GLN A 126 -9.12 -10.38 5.32
N ALA A 127 -8.88 -9.33 4.53
CA ALA A 127 -9.90 -8.66 3.74
C ALA A 127 -10.62 -9.62 2.76
N LEU A 128 -9.86 -10.47 2.05
CA LEU A 128 -10.42 -11.48 1.15
C LEU A 128 -11.33 -12.49 1.88
N SER A 129 -10.94 -12.91 3.07
CA SER A 129 -11.72 -13.83 3.89
C SER A 129 -13.03 -13.20 4.39
N GLU A 130 -12.96 -11.98 4.90
CA GLU A 130 -14.09 -11.24 5.44
C GLU A 130 -15.09 -10.85 4.35
N GLN A 131 -14.63 -10.34 3.21
CA GLN A 131 -15.47 -9.91 2.10
C GLN A 131 -15.94 -11.07 1.21
N LYS A 132 -15.42 -12.28 1.42
CA LYS A 132 -15.74 -13.48 0.61
C LYS A 132 -15.58 -13.24 -0.90
N TYR A 133 -14.59 -12.44 -1.27
CA TYR A 133 -14.34 -12.01 -2.64
C TYR A 133 -14.05 -13.18 -3.57
N LYS A 134 -14.69 -13.21 -4.75
CA LYS A 134 -14.64 -14.37 -5.66
C LYS A 134 -14.11 -14.08 -7.07
N SER A 135 -14.03 -12.81 -7.48
CA SER A 135 -13.64 -12.45 -8.85
C SER A 135 -12.14 -12.61 -9.10
N LYS A 136 -11.71 -13.83 -9.46
CA LYS A 136 -10.32 -14.10 -9.89
C LYS A 136 -9.89 -13.20 -11.06
N SER A 137 -10.81 -12.88 -11.97
CA SER A 137 -10.52 -12.05 -13.14
C SER A 137 -10.10 -10.66 -12.72
N ASP A 138 -10.85 -10.03 -11.82
CA ASP A 138 -10.58 -8.67 -11.38
C ASP A 138 -9.34 -8.62 -10.47
N PHE A 139 -9.16 -9.64 -9.63
CA PHE A 139 -7.93 -9.79 -8.86
C PHE A 139 -6.68 -9.86 -9.74
N ASN A 140 -6.75 -10.59 -10.87
CA ASN A 140 -5.65 -10.62 -11.84
C ASN A 140 -5.41 -9.28 -12.54
N LYS A 141 -6.45 -8.46 -12.70
CA LYS A 141 -6.32 -7.09 -13.23
C LYS A 141 -5.62 -6.17 -12.24
N VAL A 142 -5.99 -6.24 -10.95
CA VAL A 142 -5.27 -5.52 -9.87
C VAL A 142 -3.79 -5.93 -9.81
N ASN A 143 -3.47 -7.22 -9.94
CA ASN A 143 -2.08 -7.67 -10.02
C ASN A 143 -1.30 -7.08 -11.21
N LYS A 144 -1.96 -6.82 -12.34
CA LYS A 144 -1.32 -6.14 -13.48
C LYS A 144 -1.08 -4.66 -13.19
N ILE A 145 -2.00 -4.01 -12.49
CA ILE A 145 -1.84 -2.62 -12.04
C ILE A 145 -0.65 -2.56 -11.08
N LEU A 146 -0.62 -3.40 -10.04
CA LEU A 146 0.50 -3.51 -9.09
C LEU A 146 1.86 -3.62 -9.81
N GLY A 147 1.96 -4.54 -10.78
CA GLY A 147 3.21 -4.73 -11.52
C GLY A 147 3.63 -3.52 -12.36
N ARG A 148 2.68 -2.66 -12.77
CA ARG A 148 2.97 -1.43 -13.53
C ARG A 148 3.30 -0.25 -12.64
N SER A 149 2.70 -0.17 -11.45
CA SER A 149 2.87 0.94 -10.52
C SER A 149 4.17 0.88 -9.72
N LEU A 150 4.67 -0.32 -9.43
CA LEU A 150 5.87 -0.46 -8.59
C LEU A 150 7.14 0.17 -9.18
N TYR A 151 7.36 0.03 -10.50
CA TYR A 151 8.56 0.58 -11.14
C TYR A 151 8.62 2.11 -11.05
N PRO A 152 7.60 2.88 -11.49
CA PRO A 152 7.60 4.33 -11.35
C PRO A 152 7.77 4.80 -9.91
N VAL A 153 7.15 4.14 -8.95
CA VAL A 153 7.27 4.49 -7.53
C VAL A 153 8.69 4.27 -7.04
N MET A 154 9.29 3.10 -7.30
CA MET A 154 10.67 2.84 -6.91
C MET A 154 11.63 3.85 -7.52
N TYR A 155 11.47 4.17 -8.81
CA TYR A 155 12.31 5.16 -9.49
C TYR A 155 12.15 6.56 -8.86
N ASN A 156 10.93 7.03 -8.68
CA ASN A 156 10.65 8.35 -8.12
C ASN A 156 11.15 8.46 -6.67
N THR A 157 10.93 7.44 -5.85
CA THR A 157 11.42 7.39 -4.47
C THR A 157 12.94 7.43 -4.43
N ALA A 158 13.61 6.64 -5.30
CA ALA A 158 15.05 6.62 -5.40
C ALA A 158 15.63 7.99 -5.75
N VAL A 159 15.03 8.68 -6.71
CA VAL A 159 15.43 10.04 -7.13
C VAL A 159 15.21 11.05 -5.99
N GLN A 160 14.04 11.05 -5.37
CA GLN A 160 13.69 11.98 -4.29
C GLN A 160 14.57 11.79 -3.05
N ARG A 161 14.84 10.55 -2.68
CA ARG A 161 15.67 10.18 -1.53
C ARG A 161 17.16 10.13 -1.84
N ARG A 162 17.56 10.37 -3.09
CA ARG A 162 18.93 10.21 -3.58
C ARG A 162 19.53 8.83 -3.25
N ASP A 163 18.69 7.80 -3.29
CA ASP A 163 19.06 6.43 -2.97
C ASP A 163 19.56 5.70 -4.22
N VAL A 164 20.88 5.61 -4.33
CA VAL A 164 21.55 4.97 -5.49
C VAL A 164 21.28 3.46 -5.55
N GLU A 165 21.10 2.79 -4.40
CA GLU A 165 20.78 1.36 -4.35
C GLU A 165 19.38 1.11 -4.91
N MET A 166 18.39 1.86 -4.43
CA MET A 166 17.00 1.75 -4.92
C MET A 166 16.94 2.13 -6.41
N LEU A 167 17.68 3.12 -6.85
CA LEU A 167 17.79 3.47 -8.27
C LEU A 167 18.35 2.32 -9.09
N GLY A 168 19.38 1.64 -8.59
CA GLY A 168 19.93 0.43 -9.20
C GLY A 168 18.87 -0.67 -9.31
N TYR A 169 18.12 -0.95 -8.25
CA TYR A 169 17.02 -1.91 -8.29
C TYR A 169 15.93 -1.50 -9.30
N ALA A 170 15.56 -0.22 -9.35
CA ALA A 170 14.56 0.26 -10.31
C ALA A 170 15.02 0.12 -11.76
N LEU A 171 16.31 0.31 -12.06
CA LEU A 171 16.84 0.25 -13.42
C LEU A 171 17.14 -1.18 -13.90
N PHE A 172 17.55 -2.08 -13.00
CA PHE A 172 18.08 -3.40 -13.37
C PHE A 172 17.17 -4.57 -13.02
N PHE A 173 16.15 -4.39 -12.17
CA PHE A 173 15.20 -5.44 -11.83
C PHE A 173 13.85 -5.17 -12.51
N PRO A 174 13.49 -5.92 -13.55
CA PRO A 174 12.15 -5.82 -14.11
C PRO A 174 11.13 -6.28 -13.05
N CYS A 175 10.13 -5.44 -12.82
CA CYS A 175 9.05 -5.61 -11.81
C CYS A 175 8.30 -6.96 -11.92
N SER A 176 8.47 -7.70 -13.00
CA SER A 176 7.89 -9.02 -13.22
C SER A 176 8.38 -10.11 -12.25
N LEU A 177 9.49 -9.88 -11.54
CA LEU A 177 10.09 -10.89 -10.66
C LEU A 177 9.70 -10.76 -9.18
N ILE A 178 9.33 -9.56 -8.70
CA ILE A 178 9.17 -9.31 -7.26
C ILE A 178 7.76 -9.66 -6.76
N GLY A 179 6.70 -9.41 -7.55
CA GLY A 179 5.32 -9.55 -7.08
C GLY A 179 4.55 -10.75 -7.63
N LEU A 180 4.71 -11.05 -8.91
CA LEU A 180 3.77 -11.91 -9.62
C LEU A 180 3.96 -13.42 -9.41
N ARG A 181 5.12 -13.90 -8.95
CA ARG A 181 5.33 -15.32 -8.69
C ARG A 181 4.67 -15.82 -7.41
N LYS A 182 4.65 -14.99 -6.33
CA LYS A 182 4.04 -15.37 -5.05
C LYS A 182 2.51 -15.36 -5.08
N ILE A 183 1.92 -14.40 -5.80
CA ILE A 183 0.45 -14.27 -5.88
C ILE A 183 -0.16 -15.36 -6.77
N LYS A 184 0.59 -15.93 -7.72
CA LYS A 184 0.13 -17.07 -8.53
C LYS A 184 0.04 -18.41 -7.78
N SER A 185 0.67 -18.53 -6.61
CA SER A 185 0.67 -19.78 -5.82
C SER A 185 -0.51 -19.91 -4.85
N TRP A 186 -1.38 -18.95 -4.78
CA TRP A 186 -2.62 -19.04 -4.01
C TRP A 186 -3.69 -19.79 -4.82
N ARG A 187 -3.61 -21.12 -4.77
CA ARG A 187 -4.63 -22.05 -5.26
C ARG A 187 -5.29 -22.74 -4.08
#